data_b60290dbccefed10d466d2d625202591
#
_entry.id   b60290dbccefed10d466d2d625202591
#
_cell.length_a   1.000
_cell.length_b   1.000
_cell.length_c   1.000
_cell.angle_alpha   90.00
_cell.angle_beta   90.00
_cell.angle_gamma   90.00
#
_symmetry.space_group_name_H-M   'P 1'
#
loop_
_entity.id
_entity.type
_entity.pdbx_description
1 polymer ?
#
loop_
_entity_poly.entity_id
_entity_poly.type
_entity_poly.pdbx_seq_one_letter_code
_entity_poly.pdbx_strand_id
1 'polypeptide(L)'
;MEYLHGGDIYTDNKIRLDFSVNTNPFGMPEAVKKAAAASEQSWERYPDSLSRTIRQSLAKYYGDGIKPEHLMCGNGASDLFYTLVFALRPGKALVPSPSFAEYETALSAAGCKTERFYPGEEYGFALDGGERDFLSRVADSSGTDMVIIGNPGNPTGMAADNGWIDRLAGLCREKGIFL
;
A
#
# COMPACT_ATOMS: atom_id res chain seq x y z
N MET A 1 -10.43 -21.42 -1.11
CA MET A 1 -9.74 -20.13 -0.92
C MET A 1 -10.85 -19.10 -0.78
N GLU A 2 -11.00 -18.51 0.39
CA GLU A 2 -12.04 -17.51 0.63
C GLU A 2 -11.63 -16.24 -0.12
N TYR A 3 -12.56 -15.63 -0.87
CA TYR A 3 -12.27 -14.41 -1.62
C TYR A 3 -12.18 -13.23 -0.65
N LEU A 4 -11.00 -12.65 -0.49
CA LEU A 4 -10.71 -11.62 0.52
C LEU A 4 -10.88 -10.19 0.01
N HIS A 5 -11.23 -10.02 -1.28
CA HIS A 5 -11.42 -8.70 -1.87
C HIS A 5 -12.88 -8.32 -1.98
N GLY A 6 -13.18 -7.03 -1.80
CA GLY A 6 -14.48 -6.47 -2.12
C GLY A 6 -14.73 -6.37 -3.63
N GLY A 7 -15.92 -5.89 -4.01
CA GLY A 7 -16.29 -5.68 -5.41
C GLY A 7 -16.77 -6.93 -6.15
N ASP A 8 -17.12 -8.00 -5.43
CA ASP A 8 -17.75 -9.16 -6.06
C ASP A 8 -19.20 -8.86 -6.44
N ILE A 9 -19.38 -8.40 -7.66
CA ILE A 9 -20.70 -8.15 -8.27
C ILE A 9 -21.21 -9.39 -9.05
N TYR A 10 -20.46 -10.47 -9.09
CA TYR A 10 -20.75 -11.66 -9.90
C TYR A 10 -21.47 -12.74 -9.11
N THR A 11 -21.22 -12.84 -7.80
CA THR A 11 -21.83 -13.85 -6.94
C THR A 11 -23.23 -13.47 -6.49
N ASP A 12 -23.51 -12.19 -6.22
CA ASP A 12 -24.83 -11.69 -5.85
C ASP A 12 -25.15 -10.35 -6.56
N ASN A 13 -26.03 -10.43 -7.56
CA ASN A 13 -26.51 -9.25 -8.31
C ASN A 13 -27.64 -8.49 -7.61
N LYS A 14 -27.97 -8.80 -6.34
CA LYS A 14 -28.94 -8.06 -5.53
C LYS A 14 -28.29 -6.96 -4.67
N ILE A 15 -26.99 -6.79 -4.76
CA ILE A 15 -26.26 -5.73 -4.04
C ILE A 15 -26.81 -4.37 -4.50
N ARG A 16 -27.38 -3.61 -3.56
CA ARG A 16 -27.88 -2.24 -3.81
C ARG A 16 -26.86 -1.17 -3.47
N LEU A 17 -26.02 -1.45 -2.48
CA LEU A 17 -24.96 -0.56 -2.00
C LEU A 17 -23.69 -1.40 -1.79
N ASP A 18 -22.60 -0.96 -2.38
CA ASP A 18 -21.30 -1.60 -2.23
C ASP A 18 -20.32 -0.65 -1.54
N PHE A 19 -19.94 -1.00 -0.31
CA PHE A 19 -18.94 -0.29 0.50
C PHE A 19 -17.61 -1.07 0.59
N SER A 20 -17.48 -2.15 -0.18
CA SER A 20 -16.32 -3.04 -0.11
C SER A 20 -15.16 -2.60 -1.00
N VAL A 21 -15.37 -1.60 -1.87
CA VAL A 21 -14.35 -1.06 -2.78
C VAL A 21 -14.35 0.47 -2.78
N ASN A 22 -13.15 1.05 -2.85
CA ASN A 22 -12.93 2.48 -2.97
C ASN A 22 -12.88 2.88 -4.46
N THR A 23 -14.03 3.00 -5.10
CA THR A 23 -14.12 3.45 -6.49
C THR A 23 -14.61 4.89 -6.57
N ASN A 24 -14.18 5.62 -7.61
CA ASN A 24 -14.68 6.97 -7.85
C ASN A 24 -16.17 6.92 -8.26
N PRO A 25 -17.09 7.47 -7.45
CA PRO A 25 -18.54 7.43 -7.76
C PRO A 25 -18.90 8.19 -9.05
N PHE A 26 -18.07 9.13 -9.49
CA PHE A 26 -18.24 9.85 -10.75
C PHE A 26 -17.69 9.11 -11.97
N GLY A 27 -17.13 7.92 -11.75
CA GLY A 27 -16.51 7.10 -12.80
C GLY A 27 -15.18 7.65 -13.30
N MET A 28 -14.75 7.15 -14.45
CA MET A 28 -13.48 7.55 -15.05
C MET A 28 -13.56 8.97 -15.64
N PRO A 29 -12.61 9.88 -15.31
CA PRO A 29 -12.57 11.21 -15.90
C PRO A 29 -12.46 11.16 -17.44
N GLU A 30 -13.13 12.09 -18.11
CA GLU A 30 -13.20 12.10 -19.58
C GLU A 30 -11.81 12.24 -20.25
N ALA A 31 -10.91 13.00 -19.63
CA ALA A 31 -9.53 13.13 -20.09
C ALA A 31 -8.78 11.78 -20.09
N VAL A 32 -9.04 10.94 -19.07
CA VAL A 32 -8.44 9.60 -18.95
C VAL A 32 -9.01 8.67 -20.01
N LYS A 33 -10.33 8.70 -20.26
CA LYS A 33 -10.97 7.91 -21.34
C LYS A 33 -10.36 8.24 -22.69
N LYS A 34 -10.22 9.54 -23.01
CA LYS A 34 -9.61 10.00 -24.25
C LYS A 34 -8.15 9.56 -24.38
N ALA A 35 -7.36 9.67 -23.32
CA ALA A 35 -5.97 9.25 -23.32
C ALA A 35 -5.86 7.73 -23.50
N ALA A 36 -6.71 6.94 -22.84
CA ALA A 36 -6.75 5.49 -23.00
C ALA A 36 -7.09 5.09 -24.44
N ALA A 37 -8.11 5.71 -25.05
CA ALA A 37 -8.46 5.46 -26.46
C ALA A 37 -7.33 5.85 -27.41
N ALA A 38 -6.64 6.96 -27.18
CA ALA A 38 -5.52 7.40 -28.01
C ALA A 38 -4.27 6.51 -27.88
N SER A 39 -4.18 5.72 -26.80
CA SER A 39 -3.05 4.81 -26.59
C SER A 39 -3.05 3.57 -27.50
N GLU A 40 -4.16 3.28 -28.17
CA GLU A 40 -4.32 2.12 -29.07
C GLU A 40 -3.18 2.02 -30.10
N GLN A 41 -2.72 3.15 -30.62
CA GLN A 41 -1.61 3.20 -31.59
C GLN A 41 -0.28 2.67 -31.06
N SER A 42 -0.15 2.52 -29.75
CA SER A 42 1.07 2.02 -29.10
C SER A 42 0.98 0.55 -28.67
N TRP A 43 -0.18 -0.11 -28.79
CA TRP A 43 -0.39 -1.47 -28.29
C TRP A 43 0.41 -2.54 -29.02
N GLU A 44 0.84 -2.26 -30.24
CA GLU A 44 1.71 -3.14 -31.01
C GLU A 44 3.17 -3.13 -30.54
N ARG A 45 3.51 -2.22 -29.63
CA ARG A 45 4.88 -2.05 -29.13
C ARG A 45 5.07 -2.68 -27.77
N TYR A 46 6.27 -3.18 -27.53
CA TYR A 46 6.65 -3.54 -26.18
C TYR A 46 6.56 -2.30 -25.27
N PRO A 47 5.99 -2.45 -24.06
CA PRO A 47 5.98 -1.35 -23.09
C PRO A 47 7.40 -0.96 -22.69
N ASP A 48 7.57 0.32 -22.30
CA ASP A 48 8.84 0.77 -21.71
C ASP A 48 9.05 0.12 -20.34
N SER A 49 9.92 -0.89 -20.29
CA SER A 49 10.22 -1.65 -19.07
C SER A 49 10.74 -0.80 -17.91
N LEU A 50 11.23 0.40 -18.17
CA LEU A 50 11.69 1.36 -17.18
C LEU A 50 10.66 2.43 -16.84
N SER A 51 9.48 2.40 -17.48
CA SER A 51 8.38 3.36 -17.26
C SER A 51 8.84 4.83 -17.28
N ARG A 52 9.76 5.19 -18.20
CA ARG A 52 10.47 6.49 -18.19
C ARG A 52 9.52 7.67 -18.27
N THR A 53 8.58 7.63 -19.21
CA THR A 53 7.65 8.74 -19.47
C THR A 53 6.74 9.02 -18.28
N ILE A 54 6.17 7.97 -17.70
CA ILE A 54 5.29 8.15 -16.52
C ILE A 54 6.07 8.60 -15.29
N ARG A 55 7.27 8.05 -15.05
CA ARG A 55 8.13 8.45 -13.94
C ARG A 55 8.55 9.92 -14.04
N GLN A 56 8.88 10.41 -15.24
CA GLN A 56 9.17 11.83 -15.49
C GLN A 56 7.95 12.71 -15.23
N SER A 57 6.78 12.28 -15.70
CA SER A 57 5.53 13.02 -15.51
C SER A 57 5.14 13.10 -14.04
N LEU A 58 5.26 12.00 -13.30
CA LEU A 58 4.98 11.95 -11.87
C LEU A 58 5.99 12.78 -11.06
N ALA A 59 7.28 12.72 -11.39
CA ALA A 59 8.29 13.55 -10.74
C ALA A 59 7.99 15.04 -10.92
N LYS A 60 7.58 15.46 -12.12
CA LYS A 60 7.14 16.82 -12.39
C LYS A 60 5.88 17.20 -11.63
N TYR A 61 4.92 16.28 -11.53
CA TYR A 61 3.65 16.51 -10.82
C TYR A 61 3.84 16.68 -9.31
N TYR A 62 4.65 15.83 -8.69
CA TYR A 62 4.90 15.90 -7.24
C TYR A 62 5.84 17.06 -6.88
N GLY A 63 6.80 17.42 -7.74
CA GLY A 63 7.75 18.49 -7.43
C GLY A 63 8.67 18.15 -6.25
N ASP A 64 8.99 19.15 -5.42
CA ASP A 64 9.65 19.04 -4.11
C ASP A 64 10.88 18.11 -4.04
N GLY A 65 11.69 18.10 -5.10
CA GLY A 65 12.90 17.30 -5.16
C GLY A 65 12.66 15.82 -5.53
N ILE A 66 11.43 15.41 -5.83
CA ILE A 66 11.13 14.08 -6.36
C ILE A 66 11.69 13.94 -7.76
N LYS A 67 12.52 12.92 -7.96
CA LYS A 67 13.15 12.60 -9.24
C LYS A 67 12.59 11.30 -9.82
N PRO A 68 12.69 11.07 -11.14
CA PRO A 68 12.22 9.83 -11.76
C PRO A 68 12.81 8.56 -11.12
N GLU A 69 14.05 8.61 -10.65
CA GLU A 69 14.73 7.51 -9.96
C GLU A 69 14.17 7.18 -8.57
N HIS A 70 13.41 8.09 -7.98
CA HIS A 70 12.68 7.86 -6.72
C HIS A 70 11.32 7.16 -6.92
N LEU A 71 10.95 6.88 -8.18
CA LEU A 71 9.63 6.39 -8.53
C LEU A 71 9.70 5.00 -9.15
N MET A 72 8.83 4.12 -8.71
CA MET A 72 8.56 2.82 -9.30
C MET A 72 7.09 2.77 -9.74
N CYS A 73 6.83 2.21 -10.91
CA CYS A 73 5.48 2.07 -11.45
C CYS A 73 5.16 0.58 -11.67
N GLY A 74 3.94 0.19 -11.41
CA GLY A 74 3.43 -1.17 -11.58
C GLY A 74 1.96 -1.17 -11.96
N ASN A 75 1.40 -2.35 -12.19
CA ASN A 75 -0.01 -2.56 -12.51
C ASN A 75 -0.86 -2.52 -11.22
N GLY A 76 -0.95 -1.33 -10.62
CA GLY A 76 -1.57 -1.12 -9.32
C GLY A 76 -0.62 -1.35 -8.16
N ALA A 77 -1.08 -1.01 -6.94
CA ALA A 77 -0.28 -1.11 -5.74
C ALA A 77 0.09 -2.57 -5.39
N SER A 78 -0.80 -3.52 -5.67
CA SER A 78 -0.55 -4.94 -5.39
C SER A 78 0.69 -5.46 -6.12
N ASP A 79 0.86 -5.14 -7.41
CA ASP A 79 2.05 -5.50 -8.17
C ASP A 79 3.34 -4.97 -7.51
N LEU A 80 3.29 -3.74 -6.99
CA LEU A 80 4.41 -3.12 -6.28
C LEU A 80 4.70 -3.81 -4.93
N PHE A 81 3.67 -4.22 -4.17
CA PHE A 81 3.89 -4.96 -2.92
C PHE A 81 4.59 -6.29 -3.15
N TYR A 82 4.12 -7.07 -4.12
CA TYR A 82 4.78 -8.32 -4.48
C TYR A 82 6.22 -8.06 -4.93
N THR A 83 6.42 -7.10 -5.83
CA THR A 83 7.76 -6.74 -6.32
C THR A 83 8.72 -6.38 -5.19
N LEU A 84 8.30 -5.52 -4.26
CA LEU A 84 9.11 -5.10 -3.12
C LEU A 84 9.42 -6.27 -2.18
N VAL A 85 8.41 -7.04 -1.80
CA VAL A 85 8.58 -8.16 -0.87
C VAL A 85 9.49 -9.24 -1.45
N PHE A 86 9.34 -9.57 -2.74
CA PHE A 86 10.22 -10.55 -3.41
C PHE A 86 11.65 -10.02 -3.63
N ALA A 87 11.82 -8.71 -3.82
CA ALA A 87 13.14 -8.11 -3.95
C ALA A 87 13.88 -8.03 -2.61
N LEU A 88 13.18 -7.64 -1.54
CA LEU A 88 13.75 -7.42 -0.21
C LEU A 88 13.84 -8.71 0.62
N ARG A 89 12.96 -9.68 0.36
CA ARG A 89 12.90 -10.99 1.04
C ARG A 89 12.96 -10.89 2.57
N PRO A 90 12.04 -10.13 3.19
CA PRO A 90 12.04 -10.03 4.65
C PRO A 90 11.74 -11.40 5.28
N GLY A 91 12.49 -11.77 6.31
CA GLY A 91 12.20 -12.99 7.08
C GLY A 91 11.02 -12.79 8.03
N LYS A 92 10.87 -11.56 8.56
CA LYS A 92 9.80 -11.19 9.48
C LYS A 92 9.31 -9.77 9.20
N ALA A 93 7.98 -9.60 9.13
CA ALA A 93 7.34 -8.31 8.98
C ALA A 93 6.32 -8.04 10.09
N LEU A 94 6.18 -6.76 10.47
CA LEU A 94 5.15 -6.27 11.39
C LEU A 94 4.12 -5.44 10.62
N VAL A 95 2.84 -5.77 10.76
CA VAL A 95 1.73 -5.15 10.03
C VAL A 95 0.59 -4.84 10.99
N PRO A 96 -0.01 -3.63 10.97
CA PRO A 96 -1.25 -3.36 11.68
C PRO A 96 -2.38 -4.25 11.18
N SER A 97 -3.31 -4.61 12.04
CA SER A 97 -4.50 -5.37 11.68
C SER A 97 -5.73 -4.77 12.39
N PRO A 98 -6.80 -4.41 11.66
CA PRO A 98 -7.01 -4.70 10.25
C PRO A 98 -6.16 -3.82 9.31
N SER A 99 -5.77 -4.38 8.17
CA SER A 99 -5.08 -3.67 7.10
C SER A 99 -5.47 -4.23 5.72
N PHE A 100 -4.92 -3.65 4.66
CA PHE A 100 -5.16 -4.14 3.32
C PHE A 100 -4.62 -5.56 3.15
N ALA A 101 -5.49 -6.49 2.74
CA ALA A 101 -5.20 -7.92 2.71
C ALA A 101 -3.98 -8.30 1.87
N GLU A 102 -3.68 -7.53 0.81
CA GLU A 102 -2.55 -7.79 -0.07
C GLU A 102 -1.18 -7.66 0.60
N TYR A 103 -1.07 -6.90 1.70
CA TYR A 103 0.20 -6.84 2.45
C TYR A 103 0.59 -8.23 2.96
N GLU A 104 -0.33 -8.89 3.66
CA GLU A 104 -0.07 -10.21 4.21
C GLU A 104 0.00 -11.29 3.12
N THR A 105 -0.79 -11.16 2.06
CA THR A 105 -0.77 -12.08 0.93
C THR A 105 0.59 -12.07 0.23
N ALA A 106 1.13 -10.89 -0.05
CA ALA A 106 2.46 -10.74 -0.64
C ALA A 106 3.57 -11.27 0.28
N LEU A 107 3.53 -10.94 1.58
CA LEU A 107 4.48 -11.44 2.58
C LEU A 107 4.44 -12.96 2.68
N SER A 108 3.24 -13.54 2.74
CA SER A 108 3.04 -15.00 2.80
C SER A 108 3.57 -15.70 1.54
N ALA A 109 3.32 -15.12 0.36
CA ALA A 109 3.82 -15.66 -0.91
C ALA A 109 5.35 -15.70 -0.97
N ALA A 110 6.03 -14.79 -0.29
CA ALA A 110 7.49 -14.77 -0.18
C ALA A 110 8.03 -15.59 1.00
N GLY A 111 7.17 -16.27 1.76
CA GLY A 111 7.56 -17.05 2.93
C GLY A 111 7.92 -16.21 4.17
N CYS A 112 7.54 -14.94 4.19
CA CYS A 112 7.79 -14.03 5.29
C CYS A 112 6.87 -14.35 6.48
N LYS A 113 7.41 -14.36 7.69
CA LYS A 113 6.63 -14.48 8.92
C LYS A 113 5.98 -13.13 9.23
N THR A 114 4.66 -13.07 9.18
CA THR A 114 3.92 -11.85 9.51
C THR A 114 3.53 -11.85 10.99
N GLU A 115 3.87 -10.77 11.67
CA GLU A 115 3.40 -10.44 13.00
C GLU A 115 2.38 -9.30 12.90
N ARG A 116 1.23 -9.47 13.58
CA ARG A 116 0.16 -8.48 13.56
C ARG A 116 0.19 -7.62 14.81
N PHE A 117 0.03 -6.33 14.62
CA PHE A 117 -0.31 -5.39 15.68
C PHE A 117 -1.80 -5.06 15.60
N TYR A 118 -2.49 -5.14 16.72
CA TYR A 118 -3.93 -4.85 16.80
C TYR A 118 -4.13 -3.52 17.53
N PRO A 119 -4.34 -2.41 16.81
CA PRO A 119 -4.81 -1.17 17.44
C PRO A 119 -6.18 -1.42 18.05
N GLY A 120 -6.41 -0.90 19.24
CA GLY A 120 -7.70 -1.09 19.92
C GLY A 120 -8.83 -0.34 19.20
N GLU A 121 -10.02 -0.95 19.14
CA GLU A 121 -11.22 -0.30 18.64
C GLU A 121 -11.57 0.92 19.51
N GLU A 122 -11.33 0.84 20.81
CA GLU A 122 -11.50 1.92 21.78
C GLU A 122 -10.66 3.17 21.47
N TYR A 123 -9.58 3.01 20.68
CA TYR A 123 -8.73 4.11 20.15
C TYR A 123 -9.05 4.43 18.70
N GLY A 124 -10.17 3.95 18.15
CA GLY A 124 -10.55 4.14 16.75
C GLY A 124 -9.56 3.54 15.76
N PHE A 125 -8.84 2.49 16.15
CA PHE A 125 -7.78 1.85 15.35
C PHE A 125 -6.57 2.74 15.05
N ALA A 126 -6.36 3.82 15.81
CA ALA A 126 -5.20 4.68 15.68
C ALA A 126 -3.90 3.92 16.04
N LEU A 127 -2.83 4.16 15.26
CA LEU A 127 -1.53 3.51 15.50
C LEU A 127 -0.75 4.16 16.65
N ASP A 128 -1.13 5.37 17.05
CA ASP A 128 -0.57 6.17 18.14
C ASP A 128 -1.46 6.20 19.38
N GLY A 129 -2.48 5.34 19.42
CA GLY A 129 -3.48 5.29 20.50
C GLY A 129 -3.10 4.36 21.65
N GLY A 130 -3.25 4.86 22.89
CA GLY A 130 -3.27 4.07 24.10
C GLY A 130 -1.92 3.64 24.66
N GLU A 131 -1.98 2.70 25.62
CA GLU A 131 -0.80 2.17 26.32
C GLU A 131 0.13 1.32 25.43
N ARG A 132 -0.37 0.90 24.28
CA ARG A 132 0.36 0.10 23.28
C ARG A 132 0.33 0.82 21.96
N ASP A 133 1.20 1.79 21.79
CA ASP A 133 1.37 2.39 20.48
C ASP A 133 2.25 1.52 19.55
N PHE A 134 2.08 1.72 18.26
CA PHE A 134 2.81 0.96 17.26
C PHE A 134 4.33 1.24 17.28
N LEU A 135 4.74 2.46 17.66
CA LEU A 135 6.16 2.82 17.79
C LEU A 135 6.83 1.98 18.88
N SER A 136 6.19 1.85 20.05
CA SER A 136 6.69 0.99 21.12
C SER A 136 6.80 -0.46 20.66
N ARG A 137 5.81 -0.95 19.89
CA ARG A 137 5.86 -2.30 19.33
C ARG A 137 7.02 -2.49 18.34
N VAL A 138 7.30 -1.50 17.50
CA VAL A 138 8.46 -1.51 16.60
C VAL A 138 9.76 -1.42 17.39
N ALA A 139 9.81 -0.58 18.42
CA ALA A 139 10.99 -0.45 19.30
C ALA A 139 11.35 -1.78 19.98
N ASP A 140 10.34 -2.50 20.47
CA ASP A 140 10.52 -3.78 21.18
C ASP A 140 10.69 -4.98 20.22
N SER A 141 10.46 -4.80 18.90
CA SER A 141 10.56 -5.88 17.95
C SER A 141 12.01 -6.33 17.75
N SER A 142 12.25 -7.63 17.85
CA SER A 142 13.52 -8.24 17.50
C SER A 142 13.37 -9.07 16.22
N GLY A 143 14.38 -8.96 15.34
CA GLY A 143 14.41 -9.71 14.08
C GLY A 143 13.29 -9.34 13.11
N THR A 144 12.69 -8.15 13.23
CA THR A 144 11.77 -7.59 12.25
C THR A 144 12.58 -6.90 11.17
N ASP A 145 12.35 -7.28 9.93
CA ASP A 145 13.06 -6.76 8.75
C ASP A 145 12.24 -5.70 8.01
N MET A 146 10.92 -5.77 8.15
CA MET A 146 9.99 -4.90 7.42
C MET A 146 8.81 -4.49 8.30
N VAL A 147 8.38 -3.25 8.15
CA VAL A 147 7.13 -2.69 8.69
C VAL A 147 6.30 -2.21 7.49
N ILE A 148 5.04 -2.57 7.44
CA ILE A 148 4.11 -2.08 6.42
C ILE A 148 2.96 -1.36 7.09
N ILE A 149 2.71 -0.11 6.70
CA ILE A 149 1.54 0.66 7.14
C ILE A 149 0.82 1.25 5.92
N GLY A 150 -0.49 1.39 6.02
CA GLY A 150 -1.29 2.22 5.12
C GLY A 150 -1.55 3.58 5.77
N ASN A 151 -1.36 4.67 5.05
CA ASN A 151 -1.69 6.01 5.54
C ASN A 151 -2.36 6.85 4.44
N PRO A 152 -3.70 7.12 4.54
CA PRO A 152 -4.63 6.58 5.55
C PRO A 152 -4.75 5.06 5.51
N GLY A 153 -5.07 4.47 6.67
CA GLY A 153 -5.23 3.02 6.81
C GLY A 153 -6.44 2.47 6.04
N ASN A 154 -6.28 1.35 5.38
CA ASN A 154 -7.38 0.60 4.77
C ASN A 154 -7.57 -0.71 5.58
N PRO A 155 -8.76 -0.99 6.16
CA PRO A 155 -10.07 -0.34 5.93
C PRO A 155 -10.42 0.76 6.94
N THR A 156 -9.59 1.07 7.92
CA THR A 156 -9.95 1.90 9.07
C THR A 156 -10.19 3.38 8.73
N GLY A 157 -9.56 3.87 7.65
CA GLY A 157 -9.59 5.29 7.29
C GLY A 157 -8.77 6.19 8.21
N MET A 158 -8.13 5.63 9.26
CA MET A 158 -7.31 6.41 10.19
C MET A 158 -6.03 6.88 9.54
N ALA A 159 -5.72 8.16 9.73
CA ALA A 159 -4.49 8.77 9.26
C ALA A 159 -3.61 9.14 10.45
N ALA A 160 -2.35 8.76 10.38
CA ALA A 160 -1.33 9.23 11.30
C ALA A 160 -0.81 10.61 10.86
N ASP A 161 -0.42 11.44 11.83
CA ASP A 161 0.20 12.72 11.52
C ASP A 161 1.64 12.57 11.00
N ASN A 162 2.12 13.61 10.29
CA ASN A 162 3.45 13.56 9.69
C ASN A 162 4.57 13.40 10.72
N GLY A 163 4.44 14.04 11.89
CA GLY A 163 5.44 13.92 12.96
C GLY A 163 5.52 12.50 13.52
N TRP A 164 4.39 11.79 13.58
CA TRP A 164 4.38 10.38 13.96
C TRP A 164 5.06 9.51 12.90
N ILE A 165 4.77 9.75 11.60
CA ILE A 165 5.42 9.03 10.49
C ILE A 165 6.93 9.26 10.50
N ASP A 166 7.38 10.50 10.75
CA ASP A 166 8.81 10.83 10.83
C ASP A 166 9.51 10.07 11.98
N ARG A 167 8.85 9.97 13.15
CA ARG A 167 9.37 9.17 14.27
C ARG A 167 9.45 7.69 13.91
N LEU A 168 8.42 7.14 13.25
CA LEU A 168 8.44 5.75 12.80
C LEU A 168 9.56 5.50 11.80
N ALA A 169 9.72 6.38 10.82
CA ALA A 169 10.78 6.28 9.82
C ALA A 169 12.18 6.38 10.45
N GLY A 170 12.36 7.27 11.42
CA GLY A 170 13.59 7.39 12.20
C GLY A 170 13.92 6.11 12.94
N LEU A 171 12.96 5.56 13.68
CA LEU A 171 13.10 4.32 14.44
C LEU A 171 13.42 3.12 13.52
N CYS A 172 12.70 2.99 12.41
CA CYS A 172 12.97 1.93 11.43
C CYS A 172 14.37 2.04 10.84
N ARG A 173 14.82 3.25 10.53
CA ARG A 173 16.19 3.50 10.03
C ARG A 173 17.25 3.10 11.06
N GLU A 174 17.08 3.49 12.32
CA GLU A 174 18.00 3.13 13.41
C GLU A 174 18.13 1.62 13.59
N LYS A 175 17.04 0.90 13.40
CA LYS A 175 16.99 -0.56 13.55
C LYS A 175 17.32 -1.34 12.27
N GLY A 176 17.53 -0.67 11.14
CA GLY A 176 17.73 -1.32 9.85
C GLY A 176 16.49 -2.02 9.30
N ILE A 177 15.30 -1.54 9.66
CA ILE A 177 13.99 -2.06 9.23
C ILE A 177 13.52 -1.28 8.01
N PHE A 178 13.02 -1.96 6.99
CA PHE A 178 12.31 -1.32 5.88
C PHE A 178 10.91 -0.86 6.32
N LEU A 179 10.60 0.41 6.05
CA LEU A 179 9.27 0.99 6.22
C LEU A 179 8.66 1.26 4.85
#